data_3c0a98016f6aff71e1e99b3f9f621e25
#
_entry.id   3c0a98016f6aff71e1e99b3f9f621e25
#
_cell.length_a   1.000
_cell.length_b   1.000
_cell.length_c   1.000
_cell.angle_alpha   90.00
_cell.angle_beta   90.00
_cell.angle_gamma   90.00
#
_symmetry.space_group_name_H-M   'P 1'
#
loop_
_entity.id
_entity.type
_entity.pdbx_description
1 polymer ?
#
loop_
_entity_poly.entity_id
_entity_poly.type
_entity_poly.pdbx_seq_one_letter_code
_entity_poly.pdbx_strand_id
1 'polypeptide(L)'
;MIAGPGAGKTELLAQRAAFLLQTGASPSPQRILAISFKRDAASNLAQRVRKRCHPAHASRLDSMTFDAFAKSIVDRFGQALPETWRPKSDYQFFQPSDRLYRDFLDNGDDIPRHIGHPNQVAAIPPRAFEKTHLLGAPLPVDGITPDTVPMWAANRFWQSALRSSNGSFLSFPMLGRLAELVLRVNPMARRALALTYSHLFLDEFQDTTHIQYDLVKTIFLTSEAIVTAVGDNKQQIMRWAMAMDSPFTQFEHDFYATRTPLFNNYRSSPELVRIQHTLAQALDENAVIPVSKVAGAVDGDACAVWDFSSPTAEAESLAQFIAAEMKNHNLGPRDFVLLVRQKAQDYMPLFAAALGKHGIDLRNEAAEIGPVKLQELLTEELSQLVTDFIRLSASSSPAKAWASVTDALMRIRGLAPDDERGIAQLEQQAASFAEQLKSSFGSPVQSSSDAVMLVETILEFVERDSLAAAYPAYSQDWLSKVAEATAIHLTASSSDTTSWADALEKYEGSSALPLMTIHKSKGLEYHTVIFVGLDDGAWWSFKRDQVEAIAGFFVAFTRAKQRVVFTYCPARGGRADIKTLYQLLISAHVPVMKIA
;
A
#
# COMPACT_ATOMS: atom_id res chain seq x y z
N MET A 1 -3.28 14.84 -13.72
CA MET A 1 -3.44 13.86 -14.84
C MET A 1 -4.45 12.81 -14.42
N ILE A 2 -5.47 12.59 -15.24
CA ILE A 2 -6.48 11.57 -14.99
C ILE A 2 -6.21 10.39 -15.91
N ALA A 3 -6.04 9.21 -15.32
CA ALA A 3 -5.56 8.06 -16.04
C ALA A 3 -6.31 6.81 -15.58
N GLY A 4 -7.01 6.18 -16.48
CA GLY A 4 -7.69 4.91 -16.22
C GLY A 4 -6.74 3.79 -15.79
N PRO A 5 -7.32 2.61 -15.45
CA PRO A 5 -6.53 1.43 -15.14
C PRO A 5 -5.64 1.06 -16.33
N GLY A 6 -4.43 0.58 -16.07
CA GLY A 6 -3.52 0.16 -17.13
C GLY A 6 -2.93 1.29 -18.01
N ALA A 7 -3.21 2.57 -17.69
CA ALA A 7 -2.71 3.71 -18.49
C ALA A 7 -1.21 4.01 -18.27
N GLY A 8 -0.51 3.28 -17.43
CA GLY A 8 0.91 3.48 -17.20
C GLY A 8 1.25 4.66 -16.29
N LYS A 9 0.38 5.01 -15.33
CA LYS A 9 0.56 6.13 -14.38
C LYS A 9 1.95 6.21 -13.76
N THR A 10 2.35 5.15 -13.08
CA THR A 10 3.65 5.08 -12.39
C THR A 10 4.82 5.11 -13.37
N GLU A 11 4.67 4.49 -14.55
CA GLU A 11 5.66 4.53 -15.60
C GLU A 11 5.87 5.96 -16.15
N LEU A 12 4.78 6.68 -16.37
CA LEU A 12 4.81 8.08 -16.80
C LEU A 12 5.53 8.97 -15.78
N LEU A 13 5.24 8.77 -14.48
CA LEU A 13 5.93 9.51 -13.42
C LEU A 13 7.43 9.17 -13.38
N ALA A 14 7.80 7.91 -13.58
CA ALA A 14 9.20 7.49 -13.64
C ALA A 14 9.94 8.11 -14.84
N GLN A 15 9.33 8.10 -16.02
CA GLN A 15 9.89 8.72 -17.22
C GLN A 15 10.02 10.23 -17.06
N ARG A 16 8.99 10.89 -16.49
CA ARG A 16 9.02 12.33 -16.21
C ARG A 16 10.11 12.67 -15.22
N ALA A 17 10.25 11.93 -14.12
CA ALA A 17 11.34 12.13 -13.16
C ALA A 17 12.71 11.99 -13.81
N ALA A 18 12.92 10.91 -14.57
CA ALA A 18 14.16 10.68 -15.30
C ALA A 18 14.50 11.83 -16.27
N PHE A 19 13.51 12.26 -17.04
CA PHE A 19 13.67 13.41 -17.94
C PHE A 19 14.07 14.69 -17.20
N LEU A 20 13.35 15.06 -16.14
CA LEU A 20 13.61 16.28 -15.38
C LEU A 20 15.00 16.28 -14.74
N LEU A 21 15.44 15.14 -14.24
CA LEU A 21 16.75 14.99 -13.60
C LEU A 21 17.91 15.02 -14.62
N GLN A 22 17.74 14.32 -15.76
CA GLN A 22 18.79 14.22 -16.79
C GLN A 22 18.95 15.50 -17.62
N THR A 23 17.85 16.22 -17.88
CA THR A 23 17.90 17.47 -18.66
C THR A 23 18.25 18.70 -17.82
N GLY A 24 18.31 18.56 -16.49
CA GLY A 24 18.53 19.69 -15.59
C GLY A 24 17.29 20.58 -15.39
N ALA A 25 16.11 20.18 -15.88
CA ALA A 25 14.86 20.88 -15.58
C ALA A 25 14.51 20.82 -14.08
N SER A 26 15.03 19.81 -13.37
CA SER A 26 15.20 19.83 -11.92
C SER A 26 16.70 20.08 -11.65
N PRO A 27 17.13 21.32 -11.44
CA PRO A 27 18.55 21.65 -11.33
C PRO A 27 19.16 21.13 -10.02
N SER A 28 20.45 20.73 -10.06
CA SER A 28 21.18 20.38 -8.84
C SER A 28 21.39 21.65 -7.99
N PRO A 29 21.24 21.58 -6.66
CA PRO A 29 21.01 20.40 -5.80
C PRO A 29 19.54 20.07 -5.55
N GLN A 30 18.59 20.70 -6.22
CA GLN A 30 17.16 20.44 -6.01
C GLN A 30 16.80 18.98 -6.30
N ARG A 31 15.74 18.51 -5.65
CA ARG A 31 15.24 17.13 -5.65
C ARG A 31 13.82 17.05 -6.20
N ILE A 32 13.39 15.86 -6.54
CA ILE A 32 11.99 15.55 -6.85
C ILE A 32 11.42 14.77 -5.68
N LEU A 33 10.29 15.20 -5.14
CA LEU A 33 9.53 14.44 -4.15
C LEU A 33 8.41 13.69 -4.85
N ALA A 34 8.33 12.39 -4.64
CA ALA A 34 7.23 11.55 -5.10
C ALA A 34 6.54 10.91 -3.90
N ILE A 35 5.26 11.18 -3.74
CA ILE A 35 4.46 10.66 -2.64
C ILE A 35 3.42 9.70 -3.19
N SER A 36 3.41 8.48 -2.65
CA SER A 36 2.47 7.42 -3.01
C SER A 36 1.66 7.00 -1.78
N PHE A 37 0.50 6.39 -2.03
CA PHE A 37 -0.34 5.89 -0.94
C PHE A 37 0.24 4.64 -0.28
N LYS A 38 0.95 3.78 -1.05
CA LYS A 38 1.54 2.52 -0.57
C LYS A 38 3.05 2.52 -0.72
N ARG A 39 3.75 1.81 0.18
CA ARG A 39 5.21 1.62 0.14
C ARG A 39 5.66 0.95 -1.16
N ASP A 40 4.96 -0.10 -1.62
CA ASP A 40 5.25 -0.81 -2.86
C ASP A 40 5.26 0.13 -4.08
N ALA A 41 4.26 1.03 -4.15
CA ALA A 41 4.17 2.00 -5.23
C ALA A 41 5.36 2.99 -5.19
N ALA A 42 5.71 3.47 -4.00
CA ALA A 42 6.87 4.34 -3.80
C ALA A 42 8.18 3.65 -4.18
N SER A 43 8.40 2.41 -3.72
CA SER A 43 9.57 1.62 -4.05
C SER A 43 9.66 1.32 -5.55
N ASN A 44 8.55 0.92 -6.17
CA ASN A 44 8.47 0.65 -7.61
C ASN A 44 8.84 1.88 -8.45
N LEU A 45 8.33 3.06 -8.07
CA LEU A 45 8.67 4.31 -8.75
C LEU A 45 10.17 4.61 -8.65
N ALA A 46 10.75 4.50 -7.45
CA ALA A 46 12.18 4.71 -7.23
C ALA A 46 13.03 3.73 -8.06
N GLN A 47 12.68 2.44 -8.06
CA GLN A 47 13.40 1.42 -8.85
C GLN A 47 13.32 1.70 -10.36
N ARG A 48 12.17 2.15 -10.87
CA ARG A 48 12.02 2.51 -12.29
C ARG A 48 12.91 3.69 -12.68
N VAL A 49 13.05 4.69 -11.81
CA VAL A 49 13.93 5.84 -12.06
C VAL A 49 15.39 5.42 -12.00
N ARG A 50 15.79 4.59 -11.02
CA ARG A 50 17.16 4.06 -10.92
C ARG A 50 17.59 3.28 -12.16
N LYS A 51 16.68 2.51 -12.77
CA LYS A 51 16.96 1.78 -14.02
C LYS A 51 17.16 2.70 -15.24
N ARG A 52 16.76 3.96 -15.18
CA ARG A 52 16.77 4.93 -16.30
C ARG A 52 17.79 6.03 -16.15
N CYS A 53 18.24 6.27 -14.94
CA CYS A 53 19.14 7.39 -14.64
C CYS A 53 20.48 6.89 -14.10
N HIS A 54 21.51 7.66 -14.35
CA HIS A 54 22.76 7.50 -13.61
C HIS A 54 22.49 7.64 -12.10
N PRO A 55 23.19 6.89 -11.23
CA PRO A 55 22.98 6.91 -9.78
C PRO A 55 22.96 8.31 -9.17
N ALA A 56 23.86 9.21 -9.59
CA ALA A 56 23.91 10.59 -9.14
C ALA A 56 22.63 11.40 -9.43
N HIS A 57 21.93 11.11 -10.52
CA HIS A 57 20.63 11.71 -10.82
C HIS A 57 19.51 11.01 -10.04
N ALA A 58 19.52 9.67 -10.02
CA ALA A 58 18.49 8.87 -9.34
C ALA A 58 18.44 9.14 -7.82
N SER A 59 19.58 9.43 -7.19
CA SER A 59 19.68 9.79 -5.76
C SER A 59 18.93 11.08 -5.39
N ARG A 60 18.58 11.90 -6.37
CA ARG A 60 17.80 13.13 -6.19
C ARG A 60 16.28 12.93 -6.29
N LEU A 61 15.81 11.70 -6.42
CA LEU A 61 14.41 11.36 -6.24
C LEU A 61 14.18 10.84 -4.83
N ASP A 62 13.31 11.51 -4.07
CA ASP A 62 12.77 11.03 -2.80
C ASP A 62 11.39 10.44 -3.08
N SER A 63 11.26 9.12 -2.98
CA SER A 63 9.99 8.42 -3.18
C SER A 63 9.57 7.73 -1.90
N MET A 64 8.42 8.12 -1.34
CA MET A 64 7.94 7.65 -0.04
C MET A 64 6.42 7.74 0.09
N THR A 65 5.89 7.25 1.22
CA THR A 65 4.46 7.44 1.57
C THR A 65 4.23 8.77 2.26
N PHE A 66 2.96 9.22 2.30
CA PHE A 66 2.59 10.40 3.09
C PHE A 66 2.98 10.27 4.56
N ASP A 67 2.78 9.10 5.15
CA ASP A 67 3.08 8.85 6.57
C ASP A 67 4.58 8.94 6.85
N ALA A 68 5.41 8.38 5.97
CA ALA A 68 6.86 8.49 6.05
C ALA A 68 7.33 9.95 5.89
N PHE A 69 6.71 10.70 4.98
CA PHE A 69 7.00 12.12 4.79
C PHE A 69 6.62 12.94 6.03
N ALA A 70 5.40 12.76 6.56
CA ALA A 70 4.95 13.45 7.77
C ALA A 70 5.86 13.11 8.97
N LYS A 71 6.24 11.83 9.13
CA LYS A 71 7.17 11.40 10.17
C LYS A 71 8.52 12.11 10.05
N SER A 72 9.09 12.16 8.85
CA SER A 72 10.37 12.83 8.63
C SER A 72 10.35 14.32 8.99
N ILE A 73 9.20 15.00 8.83
CA ILE A 73 9.01 16.40 9.22
C ILE A 73 8.96 16.52 10.75
N VAL A 74 8.17 15.69 11.42
CA VAL A 74 8.05 15.75 12.89
C VAL A 74 9.36 15.37 13.57
N ASP A 75 10.05 14.34 13.10
CA ASP A 75 11.34 13.91 13.66
C ASP A 75 12.42 15.01 13.54
N ARG A 76 12.45 15.73 12.41
CA ARG A 76 13.46 16.78 12.16
C ARG A 76 13.12 18.11 12.79
N PHE A 77 11.85 18.50 12.79
CA PHE A 77 11.40 19.84 13.14
C PHE A 77 10.41 19.88 14.30
N GLY A 78 10.05 18.76 14.91
CA GLY A 78 9.04 18.67 15.96
C GLY A 78 9.36 19.49 17.21
N GLN A 79 10.64 19.80 17.45
CA GLN A 79 11.03 20.73 18.52
C GLN A 79 10.52 22.17 18.32
N ALA A 80 10.17 22.55 17.08
CA ALA A 80 9.54 23.84 16.79
C ALA A 80 8.04 23.89 17.12
N LEU A 81 7.41 22.77 17.43
CA LEU A 81 6.02 22.76 17.86
C LEU A 81 5.84 23.51 19.18
N PRO A 82 4.70 24.23 19.34
CA PRO A 82 4.29 24.72 20.65
C PRO A 82 4.29 23.60 21.69
N GLU A 83 4.62 23.92 22.93
CA GLU A 83 4.73 22.91 23.98
C GLU A 83 3.46 22.05 24.12
N THR A 84 2.29 22.67 23.97
CA THR A 84 0.99 21.97 24.00
C THR A 84 0.92 20.80 23.01
N TRP A 85 1.53 20.92 21.84
CA TRP A 85 1.46 19.96 20.75
C TRP A 85 2.71 19.11 20.55
N ARG A 86 3.79 19.43 21.27
CA ARG A 86 5.08 18.75 21.09
C ARG A 86 5.01 17.34 21.66
N PRO A 87 5.17 16.28 20.84
CA PRO A 87 5.31 14.91 21.34
C PRO A 87 6.67 14.73 22.02
N LYS A 88 6.81 13.70 22.85
CA LYS A 88 8.11 13.21 23.31
C LYS A 88 8.88 12.63 22.11
N SER A 89 10.21 12.63 22.18
CA SER A 89 11.07 12.19 21.06
C SER A 89 10.90 10.71 20.69
N ASP A 90 10.50 9.90 21.66
CA ASP A 90 10.31 8.46 21.59
C ASP A 90 8.84 8.04 21.42
N TYR A 91 8.04 8.86 20.72
CA TYR A 91 6.63 8.58 20.52
C TYR A 91 6.37 7.26 19.80
N GLN A 92 5.32 6.57 20.20
CA GLN A 92 4.88 5.29 19.67
C GLN A 92 3.61 5.46 18.82
N PHE A 93 3.36 4.47 17.96
CA PHE A 93 2.14 4.45 17.15
C PHE A 93 1.09 3.51 17.71
N PHE A 94 -0.16 3.95 17.68
CA PHE A 94 -1.32 3.10 17.92
C PHE A 94 -2.19 3.00 16.67
N GLN A 95 -2.90 1.87 16.55
CA GLN A 95 -3.88 1.68 15.48
C GLN A 95 -5.25 2.21 15.93
N PRO A 96 -5.82 3.21 15.23
CA PRO A 96 -7.16 3.71 15.52
C PRO A 96 -8.23 2.62 15.38
N SER A 97 -9.19 2.59 16.29
CA SER A 97 -10.35 1.70 16.20
C SER A 97 -11.58 2.31 16.86
N ASP A 98 -12.77 1.94 16.37
CA ASP A 98 -14.04 2.38 16.94
C ASP A 98 -14.14 2.00 18.43
N ARG A 99 -13.56 0.86 18.83
CA ARG A 99 -13.52 0.40 20.22
C ARG A 99 -12.66 1.33 21.11
N LEU A 100 -11.44 1.66 20.66
CA LEU A 100 -10.53 2.54 21.39
C LEU A 100 -11.18 3.90 21.66
N TYR A 101 -11.79 4.49 20.64
CA TYR A 101 -12.48 5.77 20.80
C TYR A 101 -13.74 5.64 21.65
N ARG A 102 -14.48 4.52 21.56
CA ARG A 102 -15.63 4.27 22.42
C ARG A 102 -15.21 4.18 23.88
N ASP A 103 -14.20 3.35 24.19
CA ASP A 103 -13.67 3.19 25.54
C ASP A 103 -13.19 4.54 26.12
N PHE A 104 -12.59 5.41 25.29
CA PHE A 104 -12.18 6.74 25.70
C PHE A 104 -13.38 7.69 25.99
N LEU A 105 -14.39 7.69 25.11
CA LEU A 105 -15.56 8.55 25.23
C LEU A 105 -16.47 8.16 26.41
N ASP A 106 -16.57 6.87 26.70
CA ASP A 106 -17.35 6.35 27.83
C ASP A 106 -16.72 6.72 29.20
N ASN A 107 -15.43 7.07 29.24
CA ASN A 107 -14.71 7.53 30.43
C ASN A 107 -14.62 9.06 30.51
N GLY A 108 -15.62 9.80 30.05
CA GLY A 108 -15.66 11.27 30.03
C GLY A 108 -16.17 11.94 31.30
N ASP A 109 -16.03 11.31 32.49
CA ASP A 109 -16.63 11.78 33.75
C ASP A 109 -16.06 13.09 34.28
N ASP A 110 -14.89 13.49 33.85
CA ASP A 110 -14.16 14.70 34.24
C ASP A 110 -14.54 15.95 33.43
N ILE A 111 -15.59 15.88 32.59
CA ILE A 111 -16.06 17.06 31.84
C ILE A 111 -16.57 18.16 32.77
N PRO A 112 -16.11 19.42 32.60
CA PRO A 112 -16.61 20.55 33.39
C PRO A 112 -18.10 20.80 33.12
N ARG A 113 -18.88 21.02 34.18
CA ARG A 113 -20.34 21.23 34.11
C ARG A 113 -20.78 22.37 33.18
N HIS A 114 -19.95 23.40 33.04
CA HIS A 114 -20.25 24.54 32.15
C HIS A 114 -20.06 24.22 30.67
N ILE A 115 -19.35 23.12 30.34
CA ILE A 115 -19.17 22.62 28.95
C ILE A 115 -20.23 21.58 28.61
N GLY A 116 -20.53 20.67 29.56
CA GLY A 116 -21.50 19.62 29.31
C GLY A 116 -21.59 18.57 30.41
N HIS A 117 -22.11 17.39 30.02
CA HIS A 117 -22.33 16.26 30.91
C HIS A 117 -21.70 14.97 30.35
N PRO A 118 -21.20 14.03 31.16
CA PRO A 118 -20.59 12.76 30.70
C PRO A 118 -21.42 12.00 29.65
N ASN A 119 -22.75 11.94 29.84
CA ASN A 119 -23.63 11.27 28.86
C ASN A 119 -23.57 11.89 27.45
N GLN A 120 -23.25 13.18 27.32
CA GLN A 120 -23.08 13.85 26.03
C GLN A 120 -21.76 13.48 25.38
N VAL A 121 -20.72 13.23 26.18
CA VAL A 121 -19.42 12.70 25.68
C VAL A 121 -19.61 11.29 25.18
N ALA A 122 -20.21 10.42 25.97
CA ALA A 122 -20.50 9.03 25.59
C ALA A 122 -21.44 8.90 24.37
N ALA A 123 -22.30 9.90 24.13
CA ALA A 123 -23.18 9.93 22.97
C ALA A 123 -22.46 10.24 21.64
N ILE A 124 -21.22 10.72 21.65
CA ILE A 124 -20.47 11.03 20.42
C ILE A 124 -20.14 9.72 19.69
N PRO A 125 -20.53 9.57 18.40
CA PRO A 125 -20.15 8.40 17.63
C PRO A 125 -18.63 8.34 17.40
N PRO A 126 -17.94 7.21 17.64
CA PRO A 126 -16.48 7.09 17.51
C PRO A 126 -15.91 7.59 16.17
N ARG A 127 -16.56 7.23 15.05
CA ARG A 127 -16.14 7.70 13.73
C ARG A 127 -16.31 9.20 13.52
N ALA A 128 -17.38 9.79 14.06
CA ALA A 128 -17.57 11.24 14.01
C ALA A 128 -16.56 11.95 14.92
N PHE A 129 -16.26 11.37 16.08
CA PHE A 129 -15.20 11.86 16.96
C PHE A 129 -13.86 11.95 16.23
N GLU A 130 -13.39 10.85 15.66
CA GLU A 130 -12.13 10.82 14.94
C GLU A 130 -12.12 11.80 13.76
N LYS A 131 -13.08 11.65 12.85
CA LYS A 131 -13.07 12.34 11.56
C LYS A 131 -13.36 13.82 11.64
N THR A 132 -14.28 14.23 12.52
CA THR A 132 -14.79 15.59 12.57
C THR A 132 -14.15 16.40 13.69
N HIS A 133 -14.04 15.82 14.87
CA HIS A 133 -13.66 16.57 16.07
C HIS A 133 -12.18 16.48 16.40
N LEU A 134 -11.56 15.30 16.21
CA LEU A 134 -10.15 15.10 16.52
C LEU A 134 -9.23 15.52 15.36
N LEU A 135 -9.60 15.19 14.13
CA LEU A 135 -8.75 15.29 12.94
C LEU A 135 -9.34 16.15 11.82
N GLY A 136 -10.58 16.60 11.93
CA GLY A 136 -11.33 17.25 10.86
C GLY A 136 -10.81 18.62 10.43
N ALA A 137 -10.03 19.31 11.29
CA ALA A 137 -9.47 20.63 11.02
C ALA A 137 -7.98 20.68 11.38
N PRO A 138 -7.21 21.64 10.80
CA PRO A 138 -5.86 21.95 11.25
C PRO A 138 -5.81 22.31 12.73
N LEU A 139 -4.74 21.88 13.41
CA LEU A 139 -4.57 22.15 14.84
C LEU A 139 -4.39 23.65 15.12
N PRO A 140 -5.08 24.23 16.11
CA PRO A 140 -4.85 25.60 16.51
C PRO A 140 -3.47 25.75 17.17
N VAL A 141 -2.76 26.86 16.88
CA VAL A 141 -1.39 27.09 17.36
C VAL A 141 -1.34 27.10 18.91
N ASP A 142 -2.27 27.81 19.54
CA ASP A 142 -2.29 28.04 20.98
C ASP A 142 -2.99 26.92 21.79
N GLY A 143 -3.35 25.83 21.11
CA GLY A 143 -4.12 24.74 21.73
C GLY A 143 -5.63 24.86 21.51
N ILE A 144 -6.36 23.78 21.80
CA ILE A 144 -7.82 23.74 21.71
C ILE A 144 -8.40 24.44 22.95
N THR A 145 -9.22 25.47 22.74
CA THR A 145 -10.05 26.06 23.79
C THR A 145 -11.39 25.33 23.80
N PRO A 146 -11.67 24.47 24.79
CA PRO A 146 -12.84 23.61 24.76
C PRO A 146 -14.08 24.41 25.24
N ASP A 147 -14.91 24.84 24.31
CA ASP A 147 -16.18 25.52 24.55
C ASP A 147 -17.41 24.63 24.26
N THR A 148 -17.20 23.48 23.66
CA THR A 148 -18.21 22.47 23.36
C THR A 148 -17.77 21.08 23.80
N VAL A 149 -18.73 20.16 24.00
CA VAL A 149 -18.47 18.79 24.42
C VAL A 149 -17.52 18.07 23.45
N PRO A 150 -17.70 18.12 22.11
CA PRO A 150 -16.76 17.49 21.18
C PRO A 150 -15.35 18.10 21.20
N MET A 151 -15.22 19.42 21.34
CA MET A 151 -13.91 20.07 21.42
C MET A 151 -13.20 19.73 22.73
N TRP A 152 -13.95 19.64 23.84
CA TRP A 152 -13.39 19.17 25.10
C TRP A 152 -12.87 17.72 24.99
N ALA A 153 -13.66 16.82 24.40
CA ALA A 153 -13.25 15.44 24.19
C ALA A 153 -12.00 15.34 23.28
N ALA A 154 -11.96 16.13 22.21
CA ALA A 154 -10.80 16.16 21.30
C ALA A 154 -9.54 16.68 22.01
N ASN A 155 -9.65 17.78 22.78
CA ASN A 155 -8.53 18.30 23.57
C ASN A 155 -8.02 17.28 24.58
N ARG A 156 -8.94 16.66 25.33
CA ARG A 156 -8.62 15.62 26.32
C ARG A 156 -7.91 14.43 25.68
N PHE A 157 -8.35 13.99 24.49
CA PHE A 157 -7.70 12.90 23.77
C PHE A 157 -6.28 13.28 23.33
N TRP A 158 -6.10 14.47 22.75
CA TRP A 158 -4.77 14.95 22.37
C TRP A 158 -3.83 15.05 23.57
N GLN A 159 -4.29 15.60 24.70
CA GLN A 159 -3.46 15.72 25.90
C GLN A 159 -3.11 14.34 26.47
N SER A 160 -4.05 13.40 26.52
CA SER A 160 -3.77 12.03 26.97
C SER A 160 -2.78 11.31 26.05
N ALA A 161 -2.88 11.51 24.74
CA ALA A 161 -1.98 10.92 23.76
C ALA A 161 -0.57 11.52 23.82
N LEU A 162 -0.44 12.84 24.00
CA LEU A 162 0.85 13.53 24.01
C LEU A 162 1.57 13.46 25.38
N ARG A 163 0.82 13.35 26.47
CA ARG A 163 1.32 13.50 27.86
C ARG A 163 1.22 12.22 28.70
N SER A 164 1.05 11.07 28.07
CA SER A 164 1.05 9.79 28.79
C SER A 164 2.35 9.59 29.57
N SER A 165 2.27 8.91 30.74
CA SER A 165 3.43 8.55 31.55
C SER A 165 4.44 7.68 30.78
N ASN A 166 3.94 6.85 29.88
CA ASN A 166 4.72 5.87 29.10
C ASN A 166 5.21 6.40 27.75
N GLY A 167 5.24 7.72 27.53
CA GLY A 167 5.62 8.31 26.24
C GLY A 167 4.44 8.97 25.53
N SER A 168 4.65 9.46 24.32
CA SER A 168 3.57 9.96 23.48
C SER A 168 3.07 8.84 22.57
N PHE A 169 1.75 8.77 22.34
CA PHE A 169 1.11 7.78 21.47
C PHE A 169 0.35 8.52 20.36
N LEU A 170 0.69 8.27 19.12
CA LEU A 170 0.12 8.95 17.95
C LEU A 170 -0.47 7.94 16.97
N SER A 171 -1.57 8.30 16.32
CA SER A 171 -1.93 7.65 15.06
C SER A 171 -1.25 8.36 13.88
N PHE A 172 -1.13 7.71 12.73
CA PHE A 172 -0.58 8.35 11.53
C PHE A 172 -1.33 9.62 11.11
N PRO A 173 -2.68 9.66 11.14
CA PRO A 173 -3.39 10.92 10.91
C PRO A 173 -3.08 12.03 11.93
N MET A 174 -2.89 11.70 13.21
CA MET A 174 -2.44 12.67 14.22
C MET A 174 -1.04 13.21 13.90
N LEU A 175 -0.14 12.33 13.49
CA LEU A 175 1.21 12.73 13.04
C LEU A 175 1.14 13.67 11.83
N GLY A 176 0.24 13.40 10.87
CA GLY A 176 0.00 14.29 9.73
C GLY A 176 -0.44 15.70 10.13
N ARG A 177 -1.33 15.81 11.15
CA ARG A 177 -1.74 17.10 11.72
C ARG A 177 -0.59 17.82 12.41
N LEU A 178 0.25 17.11 13.16
CA LEU A 178 1.45 17.68 13.78
C LEU A 178 2.47 18.16 12.74
N ALA A 179 2.69 17.38 11.67
CA ALA A 179 3.58 17.76 10.58
C ALA A 179 3.11 19.04 9.87
N GLU A 180 1.80 19.16 9.61
CA GLU A 180 1.22 20.40 9.07
C GLU A 180 1.43 21.58 10.01
N LEU A 181 1.16 21.40 11.30
CA LEU A 181 1.34 22.46 12.32
C LEU A 181 2.82 22.90 12.41
N VAL A 182 3.77 21.96 12.43
CA VAL A 182 5.22 22.28 12.42
C VAL A 182 5.54 23.27 11.29
N LEU A 183 5.06 23.01 10.08
CA LEU A 183 5.36 23.83 8.92
C LEU A 183 4.62 25.16 8.90
N ARG A 184 3.45 25.22 9.55
CA ARG A 184 2.69 26.45 9.70
C ARG A 184 3.32 27.38 10.72
N VAL A 185 3.85 26.85 11.83
CA VAL A 185 4.51 27.66 12.88
C VAL A 185 6.01 27.90 12.62
N ASN A 186 6.63 27.13 11.71
CA ASN A 186 8.03 27.27 11.35
C ASN A 186 8.20 27.61 9.85
N PRO A 187 8.10 28.90 9.47
CA PRO A 187 8.25 29.31 8.07
C PRO A 187 9.61 28.96 7.46
N MET A 188 10.68 28.85 8.27
CA MET A 188 12.02 28.49 7.77
C MET A 188 12.07 27.02 7.33
N ALA A 189 11.51 26.10 8.11
CA ALA A 189 11.40 24.69 7.73
C ALA A 189 10.54 24.52 6.47
N ARG A 190 9.40 25.22 6.41
CA ARG A 190 8.52 25.23 5.22
C ARG A 190 9.26 25.73 3.98
N ARG A 191 9.98 26.85 4.08
CA ARG A 191 10.78 27.42 2.97
C ARG A 191 11.89 26.48 2.55
N ALA A 192 12.57 25.85 3.50
CA ALA A 192 13.64 24.89 3.20
C ALA A 192 13.11 23.71 2.37
N LEU A 193 11.96 23.12 2.74
CA LEU A 193 11.32 22.06 1.95
C LEU A 193 10.91 22.54 0.56
N ALA A 194 10.28 23.71 0.46
CA ALA A 194 9.88 24.30 -0.82
C ALA A 194 11.07 24.58 -1.76
N LEU A 195 12.24 24.95 -1.23
CA LEU A 195 13.46 25.14 -2.00
C LEU A 195 14.16 23.82 -2.35
N THR A 196 14.03 22.81 -1.50
CA THR A 196 14.62 21.48 -1.75
C THR A 196 13.98 20.78 -2.92
N TYR A 197 12.65 20.89 -3.05
CA TYR A 197 11.89 20.14 -4.04
C TYR A 197 11.43 21.06 -5.19
N SER A 198 12.01 20.87 -6.38
CA SER A 198 11.58 21.56 -7.59
C SER A 198 10.27 20.99 -8.15
N HIS A 199 10.01 19.70 -7.87
CA HIS A 199 8.82 19.00 -8.34
C HIS A 199 8.25 18.10 -7.25
N LEU A 200 6.90 18.05 -7.19
CA LEU A 200 6.15 17.11 -6.37
C LEU A 200 5.28 16.24 -7.26
N PHE A 201 5.38 14.92 -7.10
CA PHE A 201 4.49 13.93 -7.72
C PHE A 201 3.60 13.28 -6.67
N LEU A 202 2.30 13.30 -6.91
CA LEU A 202 1.28 12.67 -6.08
C LEU A 202 0.69 11.50 -6.88
N ASP A 203 1.05 10.27 -6.53
CA ASP A 203 0.52 9.05 -7.15
C ASP A 203 -0.71 8.54 -6.40
N GLU A 204 -1.65 7.91 -7.11
CA GLU A 204 -2.94 7.45 -6.58
C GLU A 204 -3.71 8.57 -5.84
N PHE A 205 -3.69 9.78 -6.40
CA PHE A 205 -4.18 11.00 -5.76
C PHE A 205 -5.66 10.93 -5.33
N GLN A 206 -6.49 10.08 -5.95
CA GLN A 206 -7.88 9.88 -5.57
C GLN A 206 -8.05 9.35 -4.13
N ASP A 207 -7.02 8.74 -3.53
CA ASP A 207 -7.07 8.24 -2.15
C ASP A 207 -6.51 9.22 -1.11
N THR A 208 -6.08 10.41 -1.53
CA THR A 208 -5.51 11.43 -0.64
C THR A 208 -6.56 11.91 0.37
N THR A 209 -6.18 11.94 1.64
CA THR A 209 -7.02 12.46 2.73
C THR A 209 -6.91 13.98 2.85
N HIS A 210 -7.89 14.62 3.52
CA HIS A 210 -7.81 16.06 3.82
C HIS A 210 -6.53 16.44 4.58
N ILE A 211 -6.10 15.60 5.53
CA ILE A 211 -4.89 15.84 6.34
C ILE A 211 -3.65 15.88 5.45
N GLN A 212 -3.53 14.90 4.55
CA GLN A 212 -2.43 14.80 3.61
C GLN A 212 -2.43 15.97 2.61
N TYR A 213 -3.61 16.34 2.14
CA TYR A 213 -3.75 17.47 1.23
C TYR A 213 -3.44 18.80 1.89
N ASP A 214 -3.86 19.03 3.13
CA ASP A 214 -3.50 20.23 3.92
C ASP A 214 -1.98 20.35 4.07
N LEU A 215 -1.29 19.24 4.33
CA LEU A 215 0.17 19.21 4.41
C LEU A 215 0.83 19.63 3.08
N VAL A 216 0.33 19.10 1.95
CA VAL A 216 0.82 19.48 0.60
C VAL A 216 0.59 20.97 0.35
N LYS A 217 -0.60 21.49 0.65
CA LYS A 217 -0.92 22.92 0.48
C LYS A 217 -0.02 23.81 1.32
N THR A 218 0.19 23.45 2.58
CA THR A 218 1.01 24.25 3.50
C THR A 218 2.44 24.42 2.96
N ILE A 219 3.00 23.42 2.27
CA ILE A 219 4.36 23.50 1.73
C ILE A 219 4.40 24.16 0.34
N PHE A 220 3.52 23.69 -0.58
CA PHE A 220 3.72 23.89 -2.01
C PHE A 220 2.78 24.89 -2.66
N LEU A 221 1.68 25.30 -2.01
CA LEU A 221 0.69 26.19 -2.64
C LEU A 221 1.27 27.52 -3.09
N THR A 222 2.24 28.06 -2.36
CA THR A 222 2.88 29.35 -2.65
C THR A 222 4.35 29.20 -3.08
N SER A 223 4.77 27.99 -3.43
CA SER A 223 6.15 27.70 -3.84
C SER A 223 6.28 27.70 -5.37
N GLU A 224 7.52 27.74 -5.85
CA GLU A 224 7.86 27.59 -7.26
C GLU A 224 7.85 26.12 -7.73
N ALA A 225 7.58 25.17 -6.84
CA ALA A 225 7.60 23.76 -7.16
C ALA A 225 6.43 23.38 -8.08
N ILE A 226 6.71 22.59 -9.10
CA ILE A 226 5.69 22.08 -10.03
C ILE A 226 5.03 20.84 -9.44
N VAL A 227 3.76 20.95 -9.12
CA VAL A 227 2.99 19.84 -8.53
C VAL A 227 2.24 19.07 -9.60
N THR A 228 2.38 17.75 -9.62
CA THR A 228 1.70 16.84 -10.56
C THR A 228 0.94 15.77 -9.78
N ALA A 229 -0.38 15.81 -9.84
CA ALA A 229 -1.25 14.78 -9.27
C ALA A 229 -1.69 13.80 -10.37
N VAL A 230 -1.59 12.49 -10.09
CA VAL A 230 -1.97 11.40 -11.00
C VAL A 230 -2.88 10.41 -10.28
N GLY A 231 -3.96 9.99 -10.93
CA GLY A 231 -4.87 9.02 -10.35
C GLY A 231 -6.11 8.77 -11.19
N ASP A 232 -7.08 8.06 -10.62
CA ASP A 232 -8.36 7.72 -11.24
C ASP A 232 -9.49 7.72 -10.21
N ASN A 233 -10.39 8.70 -10.27
CA ASN A 233 -11.55 8.82 -9.35
C ASN A 233 -12.40 7.54 -9.29
N LYS A 234 -12.49 6.80 -10.39
CA LYS A 234 -13.25 5.55 -10.50
C LYS A 234 -12.63 4.41 -9.67
N GLN A 235 -11.38 4.56 -9.25
CA GLN A 235 -10.67 3.62 -8.37
C GLN A 235 -10.59 4.08 -6.90
N GLN A 236 -11.43 5.03 -6.50
CA GLN A 236 -11.51 5.51 -5.12
C GLN A 236 -12.25 4.50 -4.23
N ILE A 237 -11.52 3.67 -3.51
CA ILE A 237 -12.05 2.64 -2.61
C ILE A 237 -11.63 2.86 -1.14
N MET A 238 -11.14 4.07 -0.81
CA MET A 238 -10.63 4.43 0.52
C MET A 238 -11.45 5.57 1.17
N ARG A 239 -12.71 5.76 0.76
CA ARG A 239 -13.61 6.78 1.34
C ARG A 239 -13.84 6.55 2.83
N TRP A 240 -13.91 5.31 3.26
CA TRP A 240 -13.98 4.93 4.67
C TRP A 240 -12.76 5.42 5.47
N ALA A 241 -11.60 5.61 4.87
CA ALA A 241 -10.34 6.06 5.46
C ALA A 241 -10.11 7.58 5.33
N MET A 242 -11.17 8.40 5.26
CA MET A 242 -11.13 9.86 5.17
C MET A 242 -10.55 10.42 3.86
N ALA A 243 -10.54 9.66 2.76
CA ALA A 243 -10.18 10.20 1.46
C ALA A 243 -11.14 11.36 1.08
N MET A 244 -10.61 12.35 0.37
CA MET A 244 -11.37 13.51 -0.12
C MET A 244 -12.43 13.07 -1.12
N ASP A 245 -13.60 13.70 -1.10
CA ASP A 245 -14.69 13.35 -2.04
C ASP A 245 -14.35 13.71 -3.50
N SER A 246 -13.72 14.85 -3.74
CA SER A 246 -13.41 15.37 -5.06
C SER A 246 -11.98 15.93 -5.14
N PRO A 247 -10.93 15.10 -4.93
CA PRO A 247 -9.57 15.58 -4.78
C PRO A 247 -9.04 16.30 -6.02
N PHE A 248 -9.37 15.83 -7.24
CA PHE A 248 -8.89 16.48 -8.46
C PHE A 248 -9.53 17.84 -8.69
N THR A 249 -10.80 18.01 -8.41
CA THR A 249 -11.48 19.31 -8.53
C THR A 249 -10.91 20.34 -7.56
N GLN A 250 -10.66 19.91 -6.33
CA GLN A 250 -10.02 20.74 -5.32
C GLN A 250 -8.59 21.11 -5.72
N PHE A 251 -7.84 20.16 -6.26
CA PHE A 251 -6.47 20.38 -6.74
C PHE A 251 -6.42 21.36 -7.92
N GLU A 252 -7.32 21.22 -8.87
CA GLU A 252 -7.43 22.15 -10.02
C GLU A 252 -7.71 23.58 -9.56
N HIS A 253 -8.61 23.74 -8.60
CA HIS A 253 -8.94 25.05 -8.04
C HIS A 253 -7.74 25.64 -7.28
N ASP A 254 -7.12 24.89 -6.37
CA ASP A 254 -6.09 25.41 -5.46
C ASP A 254 -4.75 25.68 -6.17
N PHE A 255 -4.35 24.79 -7.09
CA PHE A 255 -3.06 24.89 -7.80
C PHE A 255 -3.18 25.44 -9.23
N TYR A 256 -4.37 25.91 -9.66
CA TYR A 256 -4.65 26.34 -11.04
C TYR A 256 -4.21 25.30 -12.07
N ALA A 257 -4.43 24.02 -11.74
CA ALA A 257 -3.89 22.91 -12.50
C ALA A 257 -4.75 22.59 -13.74
N THR A 258 -4.08 22.17 -14.80
CA THR A 258 -4.75 21.72 -16.03
C THR A 258 -4.94 20.21 -16.01
N ARG A 259 -6.17 19.75 -16.31
CA ARG A 259 -6.52 18.35 -16.42
C ARG A 259 -6.05 17.76 -17.75
N THR A 260 -5.23 16.70 -17.69
CA THR A 260 -4.74 15.99 -18.88
C THR A 260 -5.15 14.52 -18.78
N PRO A 261 -6.00 13.99 -19.68
CA PRO A 261 -6.38 12.58 -19.67
C PRO A 261 -5.31 11.71 -20.34
N LEU A 262 -5.18 10.46 -19.88
CA LEU A 262 -4.42 9.42 -20.55
C LEU A 262 -5.38 8.39 -21.16
N PHE A 263 -5.25 8.19 -22.47
CA PHE A 263 -6.21 7.41 -23.27
C PHE A 263 -5.79 5.97 -23.53
N ASN A 264 -4.49 5.63 -23.38
CA ASN A 264 -4.00 4.30 -23.68
C ASN A 264 -4.14 3.36 -22.48
N ASN A 265 -4.49 2.11 -22.76
CA ASN A 265 -4.45 1.02 -21.79
C ASN A 265 -3.41 -0.01 -22.26
N TYR A 266 -2.34 -0.17 -21.48
CA TYR A 266 -1.22 -1.10 -21.75
C TYR A 266 -1.34 -2.41 -20.95
N ARG A 267 -2.49 -2.64 -20.28
CA ARG A 267 -2.72 -3.81 -19.44
C ARG A 267 -3.68 -4.79 -20.05
N SER A 268 -4.87 -4.34 -20.37
CA SER A 268 -6.02 -5.20 -20.63
C SER A 268 -6.28 -5.34 -22.14
N SER A 269 -6.72 -6.52 -22.54
CA SER A 269 -7.16 -6.83 -23.90
C SER A 269 -8.29 -5.91 -24.37
N PRO A 270 -8.53 -5.74 -25.70
CA PRO A 270 -9.57 -4.85 -26.22
C PRO A 270 -10.96 -5.16 -25.68
N GLU A 271 -11.30 -6.42 -25.54
CA GLU A 271 -12.61 -6.85 -25.03
C GLU A 271 -12.79 -6.45 -23.56
N LEU A 272 -11.78 -6.69 -22.72
CA LEU A 272 -11.84 -6.22 -21.33
C LEU A 272 -11.90 -4.70 -21.22
N VAL A 273 -11.21 -3.96 -22.10
CA VAL A 273 -11.27 -2.50 -22.14
C VAL A 273 -12.68 -2.01 -22.50
N ARG A 274 -13.36 -2.68 -23.43
CA ARG A 274 -14.77 -2.39 -23.78
C ARG A 274 -15.69 -2.56 -22.58
N ILE A 275 -15.56 -3.69 -21.86
CA ILE A 275 -16.35 -3.96 -20.65
C ILE A 275 -16.00 -2.95 -19.54
N GLN A 276 -14.71 -2.68 -19.32
CA GLN A 276 -14.24 -1.65 -18.36
C GLN A 276 -14.89 -0.29 -18.62
N HIS A 277 -15.04 0.10 -19.86
CA HIS A 277 -15.67 1.38 -20.20
C HIS A 277 -17.13 1.42 -19.75
N THR A 278 -17.92 0.37 -20.01
CA THR A 278 -19.30 0.27 -19.54
C THR A 278 -19.40 0.36 -18.01
N LEU A 279 -18.49 -0.33 -17.28
CA LEU A 279 -18.43 -0.24 -15.83
C LEU A 279 -17.99 1.14 -15.35
N ALA A 280 -17.07 1.78 -16.06
CA ALA A 280 -16.57 3.12 -15.74
C ALA A 280 -17.66 4.19 -15.87
N GLN A 281 -18.56 4.06 -16.85
CA GLN A 281 -19.67 4.98 -17.06
C GLN A 281 -20.68 4.99 -15.90
N ALA A 282 -20.79 3.90 -15.15
CA ALA A 282 -21.60 3.86 -13.94
C ALA A 282 -21.02 4.70 -12.77
N LEU A 283 -19.73 5.03 -12.82
CA LEU A 283 -19.02 5.84 -11.82
C LEU A 283 -18.76 7.27 -12.32
N ASP A 284 -18.69 7.45 -13.63
CA ASP A 284 -18.43 8.73 -14.29
C ASP A 284 -19.05 8.69 -15.69
N GLU A 285 -20.18 9.34 -15.86
CA GLU A 285 -20.92 9.37 -17.15
C GLU A 285 -20.06 9.92 -18.32
N ASN A 286 -19.07 10.76 -18.01
CA ASN A 286 -18.13 11.32 -18.96
C ASN A 286 -16.84 10.49 -19.12
N ALA A 287 -16.84 9.24 -18.66
CA ALA A 287 -15.67 8.37 -18.77
C ALA A 287 -15.26 8.21 -20.23
N VAL A 288 -13.99 8.52 -20.52
CA VAL A 288 -13.43 8.41 -21.86
C VAL A 288 -13.10 6.95 -22.16
N ILE A 289 -13.35 6.52 -23.41
CA ILE A 289 -13.01 5.17 -23.88
C ILE A 289 -11.50 5.04 -24.00
N PRO A 290 -10.85 4.13 -23.25
CA PRO A 290 -9.43 3.87 -23.41
C PRO A 290 -9.16 3.07 -24.70
N VAL A 291 -7.96 3.25 -25.25
CA VAL A 291 -7.48 2.45 -26.39
C VAL A 291 -6.55 1.36 -25.85
N SER A 292 -6.93 0.09 -26.01
CA SER A 292 -6.06 -1.01 -25.69
C SER A 292 -4.84 -1.04 -26.60
N LYS A 293 -3.66 -1.27 -26.00
CA LYS A 293 -2.37 -1.49 -26.71
C LYS A 293 -1.91 -2.95 -26.59
N VAL A 294 -2.76 -3.83 -26.10
CA VAL A 294 -2.47 -5.25 -25.87
C VAL A 294 -3.39 -6.08 -26.76
N ALA A 295 -2.86 -7.14 -27.36
CA ALA A 295 -3.67 -8.10 -28.10
C ALA A 295 -4.47 -9.01 -27.16
N GLY A 296 -5.63 -9.48 -27.60
CA GLY A 296 -6.34 -10.58 -26.94
C GLY A 296 -5.58 -11.89 -27.14
N ALA A 297 -5.45 -12.67 -26.07
CA ALA A 297 -4.65 -13.91 -26.07
C ALA A 297 -5.38 -15.07 -25.37
N VAL A 298 -6.70 -14.99 -25.22
CA VAL A 298 -7.51 -16.08 -24.62
C VAL A 298 -8.53 -16.62 -25.59
N ASP A 299 -8.75 -17.92 -25.55
CA ASP A 299 -9.82 -18.58 -26.30
C ASP A 299 -11.15 -18.41 -25.56
N GLY A 300 -12.24 -18.15 -26.31
CA GLY A 300 -13.58 -17.94 -25.76
C GLY A 300 -13.78 -16.60 -25.08
N ASP A 301 -14.65 -16.55 -24.08
CA ASP A 301 -15.05 -15.30 -23.43
C ASP A 301 -13.94 -14.71 -22.56
N ALA A 302 -13.61 -13.46 -22.80
CA ALA A 302 -12.67 -12.71 -21.96
C ALA A 302 -13.28 -12.35 -20.58
N CYS A 303 -14.62 -12.33 -20.49
CA CYS A 303 -15.32 -12.14 -19.21
C CYS A 303 -16.59 -12.97 -19.17
N ALA A 304 -16.84 -13.68 -18.07
CA ALA A 304 -18.06 -14.45 -17.85
C ALA A 304 -18.45 -14.48 -16.37
N VAL A 305 -19.74 -14.72 -16.09
CA VAL A 305 -20.23 -15.11 -14.77
C VAL A 305 -20.52 -16.61 -14.79
N TRP A 306 -19.93 -17.35 -13.86
CA TRP A 306 -20.11 -18.79 -13.71
C TRP A 306 -21.01 -19.10 -12.52
N ASP A 307 -22.18 -19.70 -12.79
CA ASP A 307 -23.15 -20.13 -11.77
C ASP A 307 -22.87 -21.58 -11.37
N PHE A 308 -22.60 -21.81 -10.08
CA PHE A 308 -22.29 -23.10 -9.51
C PHE A 308 -23.42 -23.59 -8.59
N SER A 309 -23.61 -24.90 -8.52
CA SER A 309 -24.61 -25.54 -7.65
C SER A 309 -24.18 -25.55 -6.18
N SER A 310 -22.87 -25.64 -5.90
CA SER A 310 -22.31 -25.69 -4.55
C SER A 310 -20.92 -25.07 -4.46
N PRO A 311 -20.47 -24.67 -3.26
CA PRO A 311 -19.10 -24.19 -3.06
C PRO A 311 -18.02 -25.22 -3.42
N THR A 312 -18.31 -26.52 -3.25
CA THR A 312 -17.36 -27.59 -3.62
C THR A 312 -17.24 -27.69 -5.13
N ALA A 313 -18.36 -27.70 -5.87
CA ALA A 313 -18.34 -27.72 -7.33
C ALA A 313 -17.62 -26.48 -7.89
N GLU A 314 -17.83 -25.31 -7.27
CA GLU A 314 -17.11 -24.07 -7.64
C GLU A 314 -15.60 -24.24 -7.47
N ALA A 315 -15.11 -24.70 -6.32
CA ALA A 315 -13.69 -24.84 -6.06
C ALA A 315 -13.03 -25.89 -6.98
N GLU A 316 -13.68 -27.01 -7.21
CA GLU A 316 -13.17 -28.10 -8.07
C GLU A 316 -13.14 -27.68 -9.54
N SER A 317 -14.20 -27.06 -10.05
CA SER A 317 -14.25 -26.60 -11.44
C SER A 317 -13.25 -25.47 -11.69
N LEU A 318 -13.07 -24.53 -10.75
CA LEU A 318 -12.06 -23.50 -10.86
C LEU A 318 -10.64 -24.05 -10.82
N ALA A 319 -10.37 -25.03 -9.93
CA ALA A 319 -9.06 -25.66 -9.86
C ALA A 319 -8.71 -26.40 -11.18
N GLN A 320 -9.68 -27.12 -11.74
CA GLN A 320 -9.53 -27.78 -13.03
C GLN A 320 -9.30 -26.78 -14.17
N PHE A 321 -10.06 -25.69 -14.19
CA PHE A 321 -9.90 -24.62 -15.19
C PHE A 321 -8.51 -23.98 -15.10
N ILE A 322 -8.07 -23.61 -13.90
CA ILE A 322 -6.74 -22.99 -13.70
C ILE A 322 -5.65 -23.94 -14.17
N ALA A 323 -5.70 -25.21 -13.78
CA ALA A 323 -4.71 -26.21 -14.18
C ALA A 323 -4.66 -26.40 -15.70
N ALA A 324 -5.83 -26.40 -16.37
CA ALA A 324 -5.91 -26.48 -17.82
C ALA A 324 -5.32 -25.23 -18.50
N GLU A 325 -5.67 -24.03 -18.05
CA GLU A 325 -5.14 -22.77 -18.59
C GLU A 325 -3.63 -22.67 -18.41
N MET A 326 -3.10 -23.04 -17.24
CA MET A 326 -1.66 -23.07 -16.98
C MET A 326 -0.93 -23.95 -18.00
N LYS A 327 -1.48 -25.14 -18.23
CA LYS A 327 -0.89 -26.11 -19.17
C LYS A 327 -0.98 -25.65 -20.63
N ASN A 328 -2.15 -25.15 -21.05
CA ASN A 328 -2.43 -24.83 -22.45
C ASN A 328 -1.74 -23.54 -22.89
N HIS A 329 -1.55 -22.58 -22.00
CA HIS A 329 -1.01 -21.25 -22.33
C HIS A 329 0.35 -20.97 -21.70
N ASN A 330 1.00 -21.99 -21.10
CA ASN A 330 2.31 -21.87 -20.42
C ASN A 330 2.31 -20.74 -19.36
N LEU A 331 1.25 -20.70 -18.54
CA LEU A 331 1.06 -19.75 -17.46
C LEU A 331 1.52 -20.34 -16.13
N GLY A 332 2.01 -19.50 -15.23
CA GLY A 332 2.34 -19.88 -13.87
C GLY A 332 1.21 -19.55 -12.87
N PRO A 333 1.28 -20.05 -11.63
CA PRO A 333 0.29 -19.75 -10.61
C PRO A 333 0.10 -18.25 -10.35
N ARG A 334 1.18 -17.48 -10.50
CA ARG A 334 1.16 -16.01 -10.31
C ARG A 334 0.50 -15.23 -11.46
N ASP A 335 0.19 -15.87 -12.57
CA ASP A 335 -0.61 -15.28 -13.63
C ASP A 335 -2.10 -15.23 -13.27
N PHE A 336 -2.51 -15.97 -12.24
CA PHE A 336 -3.88 -16.02 -11.71
C PHE A 336 -3.99 -15.34 -10.36
N VAL A 337 -5.22 -14.94 -10.01
CA VAL A 337 -5.57 -14.50 -8.65
C VAL A 337 -7.01 -14.90 -8.33
N LEU A 338 -7.22 -15.41 -7.12
CA LEU A 338 -8.55 -15.51 -6.52
C LEU A 338 -8.81 -14.23 -5.72
N LEU A 339 -9.77 -13.43 -6.16
CA LEU A 339 -10.22 -12.24 -5.44
C LEU A 339 -11.50 -12.52 -4.69
N VAL A 340 -11.55 -12.05 -3.46
CA VAL A 340 -12.76 -12.06 -2.62
C VAL A 340 -13.04 -10.66 -2.11
N ARG A 341 -14.28 -10.38 -1.75
CA ARG A 341 -14.63 -9.07 -1.20
C ARG A 341 -13.96 -8.84 0.15
N GLN A 342 -13.96 -9.84 1.02
CA GLN A 342 -13.37 -9.81 2.38
C GLN A 342 -13.15 -11.22 2.93
N LYS A 343 -12.50 -11.35 4.10
CA LYS A 343 -12.30 -12.61 4.82
C LYS A 343 -11.69 -13.72 3.95
N ALA A 344 -10.58 -13.44 3.29
CA ALA A 344 -9.89 -14.39 2.42
C ALA A 344 -9.60 -15.73 3.12
N GLN A 345 -9.36 -15.72 4.43
CA GLN A 345 -9.10 -16.92 5.23
C GLN A 345 -10.26 -17.93 5.20
N ASP A 346 -11.53 -17.48 5.03
CA ASP A 346 -12.69 -18.35 5.04
C ASP A 346 -12.79 -19.21 3.76
N TYR A 347 -12.13 -18.78 2.69
CA TYR A 347 -12.07 -19.47 1.40
C TYR A 347 -10.87 -20.43 1.29
N MET A 348 -9.83 -20.23 2.10
CA MET A 348 -8.59 -21.01 2.02
C MET A 348 -8.78 -22.53 2.07
N PRO A 349 -9.50 -23.12 3.07
CA PRO A 349 -9.51 -24.58 3.20
C PRO A 349 -10.08 -25.29 1.96
N LEU A 350 -11.16 -24.74 1.41
CA LEU A 350 -11.86 -25.34 0.28
C LEU A 350 -11.05 -25.22 -1.02
N PHE A 351 -10.56 -24.02 -1.31
CA PHE A 351 -9.80 -23.79 -2.55
C PHE A 351 -8.40 -24.42 -2.50
N ALA A 352 -7.72 -24.41 -1.34
CA ALA A 352 -6.43 -25.09 -1.19
C ALA A 352 -6.55 -26.61 -1.40
N ALA A 353 -7.61 -27.23 -0.86
CA ALA A 353 -7.84 -28.66 -1.08
C ALA A 353 -8.13 -28.99 -2.55
N ALA A 354 -8.89 -28.15 -3.26
CA ALA A 354 -9.20 -28.36 -4.68
C ALA A 354 -7.97 -28.14 -5.57
N LEU A 355 -7.24 -27.05 -5.38
CA LEU A 355 -6.02 -26.72 -6.15
C LEU A 355 -4.87 -27.71 -5.87
N GLY A 356 -4.76 -28.18 -4.63
CA GLY A 356 -3.74 -29.18 -4.23
C GLY A 356 -3.89 -30.51 -4.98
N LYS A 357 -5.12 -30.90 -5.40
CA LYS A 357 -5.32 -32.07 -6.29
C LYS A 357 -4.62 -31.93 -7.64
N HIS A 358 -4.31 -30.71 -8.05
CA HIS A 358 -3.61 -30.38 -9.28
C HIS A 358 -2.16 -29.95 -9.07
N GLY A 359 -1.64 -30.06 -7.84
CA GLY A 359 -0.27 -29.63 -7.49
C GLY A 359 -0.09 -28.11 -7.48
N ILE A 360 -1.15 -27.34 -7.27
CA ILE A 360 -1.13 -25.89 -7.22
C ILE A 360 -1.29 -25.44 -5.77
N ASP A 361 -0.29 -24.77 -5.24
CA ASP A 361 -0.34 -24.17 -3.91
C ASP A 361 -1.15 -22.88 -3.92
N LEU A 362 -1.96 -22.68 -2.89
CA LEU A 362 -2.74 -21.46 -2.68
C LEU A 362 -2.17 -20.67 -1.49
N ARG A 363 -1.90 -19.37 -1.67
CA ARG A 363 -1.40 -18.51 -0.61
C ARG A 363 -2.34 -17.34 -0.32
N ASN A 364 -2.72 -17.19 0.95
CA ASN A 364 -3.47 -16.02 1.41
C ASN A 364 -2.53 -14.82 1.60
N GLU A 365 -2.52 -13.90 0.65
CA GLU A 365 -1.71 -12.66 0.70
C GLU A 365 -2.19 -11.66 1.76
N ALA A 366 -3.38 -11.89 2.34
CA ALA A 366 -3.92 -11.07 3.43
C ALA A 366 -3.63 -11.65 4.82
N ALA A 367 -2.88 -12.76 4.91
CA ALA A 367 -2.52 -13.40 6.17
C ALA A 367 -1.72 -12.46 7.07
N GLU A 368 -1.87 -12.64 8.37
CA GLU A 368 -1.05 -11.98 9.39
C GLU A 368 0.10 -12.92 9.78
N ILE A 369 1.32 -12.39 9.76
CA ILE A 369 2.54 -13.08 10.18
C ILE A 369 3.03 -12.42 11.47
N GLY A 370 2.67 -13.01 12.61
CA GLY A 370 2.88 -12.33 13.89
C GLY A 370 2.20 -10.95 13.87
N PRO A 371 2.94 -9.88 14.20
CA PRO A 371 2.36 -8.52 14.26
C PRO A 371 2.26 -7.81 12.90
N VAL A 372 2.65 -8.42 11.78
CA VAL A 372 2.75 -7.77 10.46
C VAL A 372 1.95 -8.55 9.41
N LYS A 373 1.27 -7.85 8.50
CA LYS A 373 0.59 -8.50 7.37
C LYS A 373 1.61 -8.97 6.33
N LEU A 374 1.41 -10.17 5.80
CA LEU A 374 2.32 -10.80 4.84
C LEU A 374 2.70 -9.88 3.68
N GLN A 375 1.71 -9.24 3.05
CA GLN A 375 1.97 -8.35 1.92
C GLN A 375 2.82 -7.12 2.30
N GLU A 376 2.70 -6.65 3.52
CA GLU A 376 3.52 -5.55 4.06
C GLU A 376 4.92 -6.07 4.40
N LEU A 377 5.03 -7.25 5.03
CA LEU A 377 6.29 -7.89 5.38
C LEU A 377 7.21 -8.08 4.17
N LEU A 378 6.67 -8.58 3.05
CA LEU A 378 7.44 -8.82 1.82
C LEU A 378 8.01 -7.55 1.18
N THR A 379 7.51 -6.37 1.57
CA THR A 379 7.96 -5.07 1.05
C THR A 379 8.79 -4.28 2.06
N GLU A 380 8.92 -4.78 3.29
CA GLU A 380 9.78 -4.17 4.30
C GLU A 380 11.26 -4.34 3.93
N GLU A 381 12.02 -3.28 4.07
CA GLU A 381 13.44 -3.22 3.69
C GLU A 381 14.27 -4.28 4.43
N LEU A 382 13.99 -4.51 5.73
CA LEU A 382 14.65 -5.57 6.50
C LEU A 382 14.34 -6.96 5.93
N SER A 383 13.08 -7.25 5.63
CA SER A 383 12.68 -8.54 5.05
C SER A 383 13.36 -8.79 3.70
N GLN A 384 13.43 -7.75 2.86
CA GLN A 384 14.15 -7.81 1.57
C GLN A 384 15.65 -8.00 1.76
N LEU A 385 16.27 -7.26 2.69
CA LEU A 385 17.70 -7.43 3.02
C LEU A 385 18.00 -8.84 3.49
N VAL A 386 17.17 -9.41 4.36
CA VAL A 386 17.35 -10.80 4.85
C VAL A 386 17.30 -11.79 3.68
N THR A 387 16.28 -11.70 2.83
CA THR A 387 16.16 -12.60 1.67
C THR A 387 17.29 -12.42 0.66
N ASP A 388 17.75 -11.19 0.43
CA ASP A 388 18.85 -10.90 -0.49
C ASP A 388 20.20 -11.37 0.08
N PHE A 389 20.48 -11.23 1.36
CA PHE A 389 21.67 -11.80 1.98
C PHE A 389 21.68 -13.33 1.96
N ILE A 390 20.54 -13.98 2.19
CA ILE A 390 20.42 -15.43 2.03
C ILE A 390 20.72 -15.83 0.58
N ARG A 391 20.23 -15.08 -0.42
CA ARG A 391 20.56 -15.35 -1.84
C ARG A 391 22.05 -15.18 -2.13
N LEU A 392 22.69 -14.15 -1.57
CA LEU A 392 24.14 -13.96 -1.72
C LEU A 392 24.93 -15.13 -1.17
N SER A 393 24.52 -15.68 -0.03
CA SER A 393 25.20 -16.80 0.61
C SER A 393 24.96 -18.14 -0.09
N ALA A 394 23.80 -18.33 -0.73
CA ALA A 394 23.36 -19.65 -1.22
C ALA A 394 23.42 -19.79 -2.75
N SER A 395 23.47 -18.70 -3.53
CA SER A 395 23.40 -18.73 -5.00
C SER A 395 24.76 -18.59 -5.66
N SER A 396 24.96 -19.34 -6.75
CA SER A 396 26.16 -19.21 -7.62
C SER A 396 26.09 -18.00 -8.56
N SER A 397 24.93 -17.35 -8.75
CA SER A 397 24.76 -16.18 -9.63
C SER A 397 23.85 -15.11 -9.02
N PRO A 398 24.29 -14.44 -7.93
CA PRO A 398 23.45 -13.57 -7.13
C PRO A 398 23.42 -12.10 -7.62
N ALA A 399 23.63 -11.81 -8.90
CA ALA A 399 23.82 -10.45 -9.41
C ALA A 399 22.71 -9.45 -9.00
N LYS A 400 21.44 -9.89 -8.98
CA LYS A 400 20.32 -9.04 -8.55
C LYS A 400 20.36 -8.77 -7.04
N ALA A 401 20.62 -9.81 -6.25
CA ALA A 401 20.72 -9.69 -4.80
C ALA A 401 21.93 -8.83 -4.42
N TRP A 402 23.06 -8.98 -5.12
CA TRP A 402 24.23 -8.14 -4.95
C TRP A 402 23.92 -6.66 -5.14
N ALA A 403 23.32 -6.31 -6.28
CA ALA A 403 22.95 -4.93 -6.57
C ALA A 403 21.94 -4.36 -5.54
N SER A 404 20.99 -5.18 -5.08
CA SER A 404 20.00 -4.79 -4.06
C SER A 404 20.66 -4.53 -2.71
N VAL A 405 21.51 -5.44 -2.24
CA VAL A 405 22.24 -5.31 -0.98
C VAL A 405 23.19 -4.10 -1.01
N THR A 406 23.97 -3.93 -2.08
CA THR A 406 24.88 -2.79 -2.22
C THR A 406 24.13 -1.46 -2.16
N ASP A 407 23.01 -1.33 -2.91
CA ASP A 407 22.18 -0.11 -2.89
C ASP A 407 21.57 0.17 -1.50
N ALA A 408 21.10 -0.86 -0.82
CA ALA A 408 20.56 -0.73 0.54
C ALA A 408 21.63 -0.32 1.54
N LEU A 409 22.79 -0.98 1.51
CA LEU A 409 23.91 -0.68 2.41
C LEU A 409 24.50 0.72 2.17
N MET A 410 24.64 1.16 0.91
CA MET A 410 25.04 2.53 0.60
C MET A 410 24.13 3.55 1.26
N ARG A 411 22.81 3.31 1.20
CA ARG A 411 21.82 4.18 1.84
C ARG A 411 21.93 4.15 3.35
N ILE A 412 22.07 2.97 3.95
CA ILE A 412 22.20 2.78 5.41
C ILE A 412 23.48 3.47 5.93
N ARG A 413 24.58 3.38 5.19
CA ARG A 413 25.85 4.02 5.56
C ARG A 413 25.96 5.48 5.10
N GLY A 414 24.98 6.02 4.39
CA GLY A 414 24.98 7.39 3.88
C GLY A 414 26.08 7.67 2.85
N LEU A 415 26.53 6.64 2.11
CA LEU A 415 27.58 6.79 1.11
C LEU A 415 27.04 7.48 -0.14
N ALA A 416 27.80 8.44 -0.65
CA ALA A 416 27.49 9.10 -1.90
C ALA A 416 27.81 8.19 -3.10
N PRO A 417 27.02 8.26 -4.20
CA PRO A 417 27.23 7.41 -5.38
C PRO A 417 28.59 7.60 -6.09
N ASP A 418 29.30 8.67 -5.80
CA ASP A 418 30.63 9.01 -6.33
C ASP A 418 31.78 8.68 -5.36
N ASP A 419 31.48 8.12 -4.19
CA ASP A 419 32.48 7.61 -3.25
C ASP A 419 32.94 6.20 -3.62
N GLU A 420 33.76 6.10 -4.68
CA GLU A 420 34.27 4.82 -5.18
C GLU A 420 35.00 3.99 -4.10
N ARG A 421 35.75 4.66 -3.19
CA ARG A 421 36.50 3.98 -2.13
C ARG A 421 35.58 3.43 -1.06
N GLY A 422 34.62 4.22 -0.60
CA GLY A 422 33.61 3.80 0.36
C GLY A 422 32.78 2.65 -0.18
N ILE A 423 32.37 2.71 -1.45
CA ILE A 423 31.61 1.64 -2.12
C ILE A 423 32.44 0.36 -2.21
N ALA A 424 33.69 0.42 -2.66
CA ALA A 424 34.56 -0.76 -2.76
C ALA A 424 34.79 -1.44 -1.39
N GLN A 425 34.98 -0.64 -0.32
CA GLN A 425 35.10 -1.17 1.05
C GLN A 425 33.79 -1.82 1.52
N LEU A 426 32.65 -1.20 1.24
CA LEU A 426 31.32 -1.72 1.56
C LEU A 426 31.08 -3.07 0.86
N GLU A 427 31.39 -3.15 -0.42
CA GLU A 427 31.27 -4.38 -1.21
C GLU A 427 32.13 -5.51 -0.67
N GLN A 428 33.36 -5.20 -0.26
CA GLN A 428 34.24 -6.18 0.39
C GLN A 428 33.66 -6.68 1.72
N GLN A 429 33.10 -5.77 2.54
CA GLN A 429 32.45 -6.14 3.81
C GLN A 429 31.21 -7.02 3.55
N ALA A 430 30.36 -6.66 2.58
CA ALA A 430 29.18 -7.44 2.20
C ALA A 430 29.56 -8.84 1.69
N ALA A 431 30.61 -8.97 0.88
CA ALA A 431 31.12 -10.25 0.41
C ALA A 431 31.60 -11.14 1.56
N SER A 432 32.42 -10.58 2.47
CA SER A 432 32.91 -11.31 3.63
C SER A 432 31.79 -11.75 4.56
N PHE A 433 30.78 -10.90 4.74
CA PHE A 433 29.59 -11.23 5.53
C PHE A 433 28.74 -12.33 4.89
N ALA A 434 28.55 -12.30 3.56
CA ALA A 434 27.84 -13.37 2.84
C ALA A 434 28.53 -14.74 2.99
N GLU A 435 29.87 -14.79 2.99
CA GLU A 435 30.62 -16.03 3.24
C GLU A 435 30.49 -16.48 4.71
N GLN A 436 30.44 -15.56 5.67
CA GLN A 436 30.14 -15.87 7.05
C GLN A 436 28.74 -16.46 7.21
N LEU A 437 27.72 -15.85 6.59
CA LEU A 437 26.36 -16.39 6.59
C LEU A 437 26.29 -17.79 5.97
N LYS A 438 27.00 -18.01 4.87
CA LYS A 438 27.08 -19.33 4.22
C LYS A 438 27.66 -20.39 5.15
N SER A 439 28.69 -20.07 5.92
CA SER A 439 29.26 -21.01 6.87
C SER A 439 28.37 -21.28 8.08
N SER A 440 27.62 -20.29 8.55
CA SER A 440 26.75 -20.43 9.73
C SER A 440 25.36 -20.95 9.39
N PHE A 441 24.82 -20.60 8.21
CA PHE A 441 23.46 -20.88 7.76
C PHE A 441 23.43 -21.43 6.33
N GLY A 442 24.29 -22.38 6.03
CA GLY A 442 24.40 -22.99 4.68
C GLY A 442 23.18 -23.79 4.22
N SER A 443 22.24 -24.08 5.12
CA SER A 443 20.97 -24.76 4.87
C SER A 443 19.81 -23.97 5.45
N PRO A 444 18.56 -24.17 4.96
CA PRO A 444 17.39 -23.53 5.52
C PRO A 444 17.25 -23.77 7.03
N VAL A 445 16.80 -22.76 7.74
CA VAL A 445 16.62 -22.83 9.20
C VAL A 445 15.58 -23.88 9.58
N GLN A 446 15.91 -24.68 10.58
CA GLN A 446 15.03 -25.78 11.03
C GLN A 446 14.23 -25.42 12.29
N SER A 447 14.59 -24.32 12.96
CA SER A 447 13.91 -23.86 14.16
C SER A 447 13.64 -22.36 14.16
N SER A 448 12.70 -21.95 14.99
CA SER A 448 12.40 -20.53 15.23
C SER A 448 13.61 -19.79 15.81
N SER A 449 14.40 -20.45 16.66
CA SER A 449 15.61 -19.85 17.24
C SER A 449 16.69 -19.58 16.19
N ASP A 450 16.86 -20.49 15.21
CA ASP A 450 17.83 -20.30 14.13
C ASP A 450 17.40 -19.15 13.21
N ALA A 451 16.10 -19.04 12.93
CA ALA A 451 15.56 -17.93 12.13
C ALA A 451 15.75 -16.57 12.83
N VAL A 452 15.49 -16.50 14.13
CA VAL A 452 15.74 -15.30 14.94
C VAL A 452 17.24 -14.97 14.91
N MET A 453 18.10 -15.96 15.13
CA MET A 453 19.57 -15.77 15.12
C MET A 453 20.04 -15.25 13.76
N LEU A 454 19.52 -15.78 12.63
CA LEU A 454 19.87 -15.29 11.29
C LEU A 454 19.46 -13.84 11.09
N VAL A 455 18.22 -13.48 11.45
CA VAL A 455 17.72 -12.11 11.32
C VAL A 455 18.51 -11.14 12.18
N GLU A 456 18.81 -11.49 13.44
CA GLU A 456 19.60 -10.64 14.34
C GLU A 456 21.05 -10.51 13.86
N THR A 457 21.66 -11.58 13.34
CA THR A 457 23.02 -11.51 12.75
C THR A 457 23.08 -10.51 11.59
N ILE A 458 22.04 -10.46 10.76
CA ILE A 458 21.95 -9.47 9.66
C ILE A 458 21.71 -8.06 10.23
N LEU A 459 20.84 -7.90 11.23
CA LEU A 459 20.57 -6.63 11.89
C LEU A 459 21.82 -6.05 12.58
N GLU A 460 22.63 -6.89 13.20
CA GLU A 460 23.92 -6.49 13.80
C GLU A 460 24.89 -5.99 12.72
N PHE A 461 24.99 -6.69 11.57
CA PHE A 461 25.86 -6.29 10.47
C PHE A 461 25.47 -4.94 9.87
N VAL A 462 24.17 -4.70 9.67
CA VAL A 462 23.69 -3.43 9.09
C VAL A 462 23.62 -2.30 10.11
N GLU A 463 23.73 -2.60 11.39
CA GLU A 463 23.53 -1.73 12.55
C GLU A 463 22.08 -1.22 12.66
N ARG A 464 21.37 -1.72 13.63
CA ARG A 464 19.94 -1.45 13.84
C ARG A 464 19.56 0.05 13.78
N ASP A 465 20.37 0.90 14.42
CA ASP A 465 20.11 2.34 14.47
C ASP A 465 20.40 3.02 13.12
N SER A 466 21.40 2.56 12.39
CA SER A 466 21.73 3.03 11.04
C SER A 466 20.63 2.68 10.03
N LEU A 467 20.07 1.46 10.14
CA LEU A 467 18.92 1.04 9.34
C LEU A 467 17.68 1.90 9.65
N ALA A 468 17.37 2.12 10.93
CA ALA A 468 16.24 2.96 11.33
C ALA A 468 16.43 4.43 10.89
N ALA A 469 17.65 4.96 10.92
CA ALA A 469 17.95 6.30 10.44
C ALA A 469 17.80 6.45 8.92
N ALA A 470 18.19 5.41 8.16
CA ALA A 470 18.10 5.42 6.69
C ALA A 470 16.65 5.32 6.18
N TYR A 471 15.77 4.68 6.96
CA TYR A 471 14.38 4.44 6.61
C TYR A 471 13.44 5.01 7.67
N PRO A 472 12.95 6.25 7.49
CA PRO A 472 12.15 6.96 8.51
C PRO A 472 10.85 6.24 8.92
N ALA A 473 10.39 5.27 8.12
CA ALA A 473 9.24 4.44 8.46
C ALA A 473 9.50 3.51 9.65
N TYR A 474 10.78 3.19 9.93
CA TYR A 474 11.14 2.39 11.09
C TYR A 474 11.17 3.26 12.36
N SER A 475 10.24 2.97 13.28
CA SER A 475 10.44 3.24 14.70
C SER A 475 11.11 2.01 15.33
N GLN A 476 11.69 2.12 16.51
CA GLN A 476 12.32 0.96 17.20
C GLN A 476 11.33 -0.20 17.36
N ASP A 477 10.09 0.09 17.76
CA ASP A 477 9.02 -0.91 17.91
C ASP A 477 8.64 -1.56 16.57
N TRP A 478 8.51 -0.77 15.48
CA TRP A 478 8.15 -1.32 14.18
C TRP A 478 9.26 -2.19 13.58
N LEU A 479 10.51 -1.79 13.71
CA LEU A 479 11.65 -2.60 13.26
C LEU A 479 11.69 -3.96 13.99
N SER A 480 11.44 -3.98 15.29
CA SER A 480 11.38 -5.20 16.09
C SER A 480 10.22 -6.10 15.64
N LYS A 481 9.05 -5.53 15.36
CA LYS A 481 7.89 -6.27 14.82
C LYS A 481 8.19 -6.87 13.44
N VAL A 482 8.87 -6.13 12.58
CA VAL A 482 9.28 -6.64 11.25
C VAL A 482 10.32 -7.75 11.39
N ALA A 483 11.28 -7.63 12.30
CA ALA A 483 12.27 -8.66 12.57
C ALA A 483 11.62 -9.95 13.08
N GLU A 484 10.70 -9.85 14.04
CA GLU A 484 9.92 -10.98 14.55
C GLU A 484 9.11 -11.65 13.44
N ALA A 485 8.36 -10.87 12.66
CA ALA A 485 7.54 -11.40 11.57
C ALA A 485 8.41 -12.05 10.47
N THR A 486 9.57 -11.47 10.16
CA THR A 486 10.54 -12.03 9.20
C THR A 486 11.03 -13.40 9.68
N ALA A 487 11.39 -13.54 10.95
CA ALA A 487 11.84 -14.81 11.53
C ALA A 487 10.71 -15.87 11.53
N ILE A 488 9.48 -15.48 11.92
CA ILE A 488 8.32 -16.37 11.90
C ILE A 488 8.07 -16.88 10.46
N HIS A 489 8.05 -15.97 9.49
CA HIS A 489 7.77 -16.32 8.10
C HIS A 489 8.89 -17.15 7.47
N LEU A 490 10.14 -16.85 7.81
CA LEU A 490 11.31 -17.61 7.37
C LEU A 490 11.27 -19.05 7.91
N THR A 491 10.94 -19.22 9.18
CA THR A 491 10.76 -20.55 9.78
C THR A 491 9.69 -21.35 9.05
N ALA A 492 8.53 -20.74 8.83
CA ALA A 492 7.42 -21.41 8.12
C ALA A 492 7.78 -21.76 6.68
N SER A 493 8.51 -20.88 5.99
CA SER A 493 8.92 -21.09 4.59
C SER A 493 10.04 -22.10 4.44
N SER A 494 10.86 -22.29 5.48
CA SER A 494 11.95 -23.28 5.51
C SER A 494 11.48 -24.68 5.86
N SER A 495 10.26 -24.81 6.41
CA SER A 495 9.68 -26.13 6.72
C SER A 495 9.60 -26.98 5.46
N ASP A 496 10.02 -28.24 5.57
CA ASP A 496 10.00 -29.21 4.47
C ASP A 496 10.77 -28.78 3.21
N THR A 497 11.79 -27.91 3.36
CA THR A 497 12.71 -27.52 2.30
C THR A 497 14.12 -27.99 2.58
N THR A 498 14.85 -28.35 1.53
CA THR A 498 16.25 -28.80 1.64
C THR A 498 17.23 -27.77 1.08
N SER A 499 16.73 -26.77 0.37
CA SER A 499 17.55 -25.71 -0.21
C SER A 499 17.00 -24.32 0.12
N TRP A 500 17.91 -23.34 0.22
CA TRP A 500 17.51 -21.94 0.36
C TRP A 500 16.74 -21.41 -0.84
N ALA A 501 16.97 -21.95 -2.03
CA ALA A 501 16.18 -21.56 -3.21
C ALA A 501 14.71 -21.89 -3.02
N ASP A 502 14.38 -23.11 -2.58
CA ASP A 502 13.00 -23.54 -2.31
C ASP A 502 12.38 -22.76 -1.14
N ALA A 503 13.16 -22.53 -0.07
CA ALA A 503 12.70 -21.78 1.09
C ALA A 503 12.35 -20.32 0.72
N LEU A 504 13.18 -19.66 -0.08
CA LEU A 504 12.93 -18.30 -0.56
C LEU A 504 11.78 -18.24 -1.57
N GLU A 505 11.62 -19.26 -2.40
CA GLU A 505 10.47 -19.37 -3.29
C GLU A 505 9.15 -19.45 -2.50
N LYS A 506 9.12 -20.25 -1.43
CA LYS A 506 7.98 -20.30 -0.50
C LYS A 506 7.81 -18.98 0.26
N TYR A 507 8.89 -18.36 0.72
CA TYR A 507 8.86 -17.08 1.43
C TYR A 507 8.21 -15.99 0.57
N GLU A 508 8.64 -15.85 -0.67
CA GLU A 508 8.08 -14.89 -1.64
C GLU A 508 6.76 -15.36 -2.23
N GLY A 509 6.49 -16.67 -2.18
CA GLY A 509 5.32 -17.33 -2.76
C GLY A 509 5.28 -17.21 -4.28
N SER A 510 6.43 -17.24 -4.94
CA SER A 510 6.53 -17.09 -6.40
C SER A 510 5.89 -18.25 -7.16
N SER A 511 5.78 -19.41 -6.54
CA SER A 511 5.13 -20.62 -7.08
C SER A 511 3.68 -20.82 -6.61
N ALA A 512 3.15 -19.96 -5.75
CA ALA A 512 1.81 -20.12 -5.20
C ALA A 512 0.79 -19.19 -5.89
N LEU A 513 -0.43 -19.69 -6.07
CA LEU A 513 -1.57 -18.90 -6.56
C LEU A 513 -2.04 -17.94 -5.44
N PRO A 514 -2.13 -16.63 -5.69
CA PRO A 514 -2.55 -15.68 -4.67
C PRO A 514 -4.07 -15.68 -4.46
N LEU A 515 -4.48 -15.71 -3.18
CA LEU A 515 -5.83 -15.40 -2.73
C LEU A 515 -5.76 -14.10 -1.93
N MET A 516 -6.58 -13.11 -2.28
CA MET A 516 -6.59 -11.82 -1.58
C MET A 516 -7.91 -11.09 -1.69
N THR A 517 -8.04 -10.01 -0.91
CA THR A 517 -9.21 -9.12 -1.02
C THR A 517 -9.02 -8.09 -2.14
N ILE A 518 -10.13 -7.49 -2.62
CA ILE A 518 -10.11 -6.41 -3.61
C ILE A 518 -9.15 -5.29 -3.20
N HIS A 519 -9.20 -4.84 -1.95
CA HIS A 519 -8.36 -3.74 -1.47
C HIS A 519 -6.86 -4.06 -1.55
N LYS A 520 -6.49 -5.31 -1.30
CA LYS A 520 -5.11 -5.76 -1.39
C LYS A 520 -4.63 -5.90 -2.84
N SER A 521 -5.53 -6.14 -3.79
CA SER A 521 -5.20 -6.26 -5.21
C SER A 521 -4.92 -4.92 -5.92
N LYS A 522 -5.24 -3.79 -5.27
CA LYS A 522 -5.03 -2.46 -5.86
C LYS A 522 -3.55 -2.20 -6.15
N GLY A 523 -3.23 -1.85 -7.39
CA GLY A 523 -1.85 -1.68 -7.88
C GLY A 523 -1.28 -2.94 -8.55
N LEU A 524 -1.83 -4.13 -8.30
CA LEU A 524 -1.39 -5.39 -8.90
C LEU A 524 -2.11 -5.67 -10.22
N GLU A 525 -1.60 -6.65 -10.97
CA GLU A 525 -2.18 -7.08 -12.25
C GLU A 525 -1.88 -8.55 -12.54
N TYR A 526 -2.84 -9.25 -13.13
CA TYR A 526 -2.80 -10.69 -13.38
C TYR A 526 -3.28 -11.01 -14.80
N HIS A 527 -2.82 -12.12 -15.37
CA HIS A 527 -3.35 -12.60 -16.64
C HIS A 527 -4.84 -12.87 -16.52
N THR A 528 -5.23 -13.65 -15.51
CA THR A 528 -6.61 -14.04 -15.23
C THR A 528 -7.00 -13.68 -13.79
N VAL A 529 -8.12 -12.99 -13.66
CA VAL A 529 -8.74 -12.67 -12.37
C VAL A 529 -9.99 -13.51 -12.18
N ILE A 530 -10.06 -14.25 -11.09
CA ILE A 530 -11.23 -15.02 -10.68
C ILE A 530 -11.80 -14.35 -9.43
N PHE A 531 -12.96 -13.72 -9.56
CA PHE A 531 -13.64 -13.08 -8.45
C PHE A 531 -14.68 -14.05 -7.85
N VAL A 532 -14.38 -14.57 -6.66
CA VAL A 532 -15.22 -15.53 -5.96
C VAL A 532 -16.26 -14.82 -5.10
N GLY A 533 -17.53 -15.19 -5.28
CA GLY A 533 -18.63 -14.69 -4.46
C GLY A 533 -19.23 -13.37 -4.98
N LEU A 534 -19.81 -13.39 -6.18
CA LEU A 534 -20.68 -12.31 -6.66
C LEU A 534 -22.12 -12.55 -6.14
N ASP A 535 -22.28 -12.45 -4.80
CA ASP A 535 -23.51 -12.73 -4.06
C ASP A 535 -23.77 -11.73 -2.93
N ASP A 536 -25.00 -11.69 -2.43
CA ASP A 536 -25.43 -10.76 -1.38
C ASP A 536 -24.67 -10.98 -0.06
N GLY A 537 -24.23 -12.22 0.22
CA GLY A 537 -23.46 -12.55 1.42
C GLY A 537 -22.08 -11.88 1.44
N ALA A 538 -21.35 -11.97 0.34
CA ALA A 538 -20.05 -11.31 0.18
C ALA A 538 -20.19 -9.77 0.13
N TRP A 539 -21.26 -9.26 -0.48
CA TRP A 539 -21.52 -7.85 -0.69
C TRP A 539 -22.56 -7.25 0.28
N TRP A 540 -22.66 -7.76 1.49
CA TRP A 540 -23.64 -7.37 2.51
C TRP A 540 -23.72 -5.85 2.77
N SER A 541 -22.66 -5.10 2.50
CA SER A 541 -22.60 -3.64 2.69
C SER A 541 -22.97 -2.84 1.43
N PHE A 542 -23.35 -3.50 0.32
CA PHE A 542 -23.61 -2.86 -0.97
C PHE A 542 -24.64 -1.72 -0.88
N LYS A 543 -25.73 -1.91 -0.15
CA LYS A 543 -26.77 -0.90 0.03
C LYS A 543 -26.33 0.30 0.87
N ARG A 544 -25.29 0.15 1.69
CA ARG A 544 -24.81 1.23 2.58
C ARG A 544 -23.99 2.28 1.84
N ASP A 545 -23.13 1.85 0.92
CA ASP A 545 -22.33 2.73 0.05
C ASP A 545 -22.18 2.06 -1.32
N GLN A 546 -23.13 2.35 -2.20
CA GLN A 546 -23.21 1.75 -3.51
C GLN A 546 -22.07 2.24 -4.43
N VAL A 547 -21.66 3.50 -4.28
CA VAL A 547 -20.59 4.10 -5.09
C VAL A 547 -19.25 3.43 -4.77
N GLU A 548 -18.91 3.27 -3.49
CA GLU A 548 -17.68 2.58 -3.10
C GLU A 548 -17.71 1.11 -3.51
N ALA A 549 -18.86 0.45 -3.41
CA ALA A 549 -19.02 -0.95 -3.81
C ALA A 549 -18.80 -1.12 -5.32
N ILE A 550 -19.38 -0.26 -6.17
CA ILE A 550 -19.17 -0.28 -7.63
C ILE A 550 -17.71 0.07 -7.96
N ALA A 551 -17.09 1.03 -7.28
CA ALA A 551 -15.67 1.32 -7.44
C ALA A 551 -14.79 0.12 -7.07
N GLY A 552 -15.11 -0.60 -5.99
CA GLY A 552 -14.43 -1.85 -5.62
C GLY A 552 -14.58 -2.94 -6.68
N PHE A 553 -15.78 -3.10 -7.22
CA PHE A 553 -16.04 -4.02 -8.33
C PHE A 553 -15.23 -3.65 -9.59
N PHE A 554 -15.20 -2.37 -9.94
CA PHE A 554 -14.38 -1.85 -11.02
C PHE A 554 -12.88 -2.10 -10.79
N VAL A 555 -12.39 -1.87 -9.56
CA VAL A 555 -10.98 -2.16 -9.22
C VAL A 555 -10.68 -3.65 -9.42
N ALA A 556 -11.51 -4.57 -8.90
CA ALA A 556 -11.32 -6.00 -9.08
C ALA A 556 -11.25 -6.39 -10.56
N PHE A 557 -12.19 -5.89 -11.37
CA PHE A 557 -12.24 -6.14 -12.81
C PHE A 557 -10.95 -5.67 -13.50
N THR A 558 -10.47 -4.49 -13.16
CA THR A 558 -9.35 -3.83 -13.83
C THR A 558 -7.97 -4.39 -13.46
N ARG A 559 -7.92 -5.44 -12.64
CA ARG A 559 -6.67 -6.18 -12.36
C ARG A 559 -6.31 -7.14 -13.47
N ALA A 560 -7.25 -7.49 -14.34
CA ALA A 560 -7.07 -8.49 -15.38
C ALA A 560 -6.38 -7.92 -16.64
N LYS A 561 -5.47 -8.72 -17.19
CA LYS A 561 -4.84 -8.51 -18.50
C LYS A 561 -5.68 -9.12 -19.61
N GLN A 562 -6.13 -10.36 -19.43
CA GLN A 562 -6.75 -11.15 -20.50
C GLN A 562 -8.11 -11.73 -20.15
N ARG A 563 -8.35 -12.18 -18.91
CA ARG A 563 -9.60 -12.83 -18.54
C ARG A 563 -10.12 -12.44 -17.15
N VAL A 564 -11.43 -12.30 -17.02
CA VAL A 564 -12.14 -12.16 -15.75
C VAL A 564 -13.24 -13.21 -15.64
N VAL A 565 -13.24 -13.95 -14.56
CA VAL A 565 -14.34 -14.87 -14.20
C VAL A 565 -14.96 -14.40 -12.89
N PHE A 566 -16.23 -14.13 -12.88
CA PHE A 566 -17.02 -13.94 -11.65
C PHE A 566 -17.72 -15.23 -11.30
N THR A 567 -17.79 -15.58 -10.02
CA THR A 567 -18.52 -16.76 -9.60
C THR A 567 -19.74 -16.40 -8.77
N TYR A 568 -20.79 -17.15 -8.95
CA TYR A 568 -22.00 -17.13 -8.15
C TYR A 568 -22.33 -18.53 -7.63
N CYS A 569 -22.66 -18.63 -6.34
CA CYS A 569 -23.12 -19.85 -5.72
C CYS A 569 -24.30 -19.53 -4.78
N PRO A 570 -25.52 -20.06 -5.02
CA PRO A 570 -26.71 -19.78 -4.22
C PRO A 570 -26.54 -20.13 -2.73
N ALA A 571 -25.70 -21.11 -2.41
CA ALA A 571 -25.41 -21.50 -1.03
C ALA A 571 -24.73 -20.43 -0.19
N ARG A 572 -24.08 -19.40 -0.81
CA ARG A 572 -23.46 -18.27 -0.10
C ARG A 572 -24.40 -17.08 0.04
N GLY A 573 -25.40 -16.94 -0.82
CA GLY A 573 -26.34 -15.82 -0.77
C GLY A 573 -27.12 -15.64 -2.07
N GLY A 574 -28.13 -14.78 -2.02
CA GLY A 574 -28.86 -14.33 -3.21
C GLY A 574 -28.06 -13.35 -4.06
N ARG A 575 -28.74 -12.69 -5.00
CA ARG A 575 -28.19 -11.61 -5.84
C ARG A 575 -29.14 -10.41 -5.97
N ALA A 576 -30.12 -10.34 -5.07
CA ALA A 576 -31.14 -9.31 -5.12
C ALA A 576 -30.60 -7.93 -4.71
N ASP A 577 -29.73 -7.93 -3.71
CA ASP A 577 -29.15 -6.69 -3.17
C ASP A 577 -28.09 -6.09 -4.11
N ILE A 578 -27.36 -6.93 -4.85
CA ILE A 578 -26.32 -6.54 -5.81
C ILE A 578 -26.79 -6.58 -7.26
N LYS A 579 -28.11 -6.56 -7.51
CA LYS A 579 -28.68 -6.60 -8.86
C LYS A 579 -28.07 -5.56 -9.81
N THR A 580 -27.66 -4.41 -9.31
CA THR A 580 -27.00 -3.36 -10.08
C THR A 580 -25.70 -3.85 -10.73
N LEU A 581 -24.88 -4.66 -10.02
CA LEU A 581 -23.65 -5.23 -10.58
C LEU A 581 -23.96 -6.19 -11.74
N TYR A 582 -25.00 -7.02 -11.59
CA TYR A 582 -25.46 -7.89 -12.67
C TYR A 582 -26.00 -7.11 -13.87
N GLN A 583 -26.76 -6.02 -13.63
CA GLN A 583 -27.25 -5.16 -14.69
C GLN A 583 -26.09 -4.54 -15.48
N LEU A 584 -25.01 -4.09 -14.80
CA LEU A 584 -23.82 -3.55 -15.45
C LEU A 584 -23.12 -4.62 -16.32
N LEU A 585 -22.99 -5.85 -15.83
CA LEU A 585 -22.43 -6.97 -16.61
C LEU A 585 -23.30 -7.32 -17.82
N ILE A 586 -24.63 -7.34 -17.67
CA ILE A 586 -25.57 -7.57 -18.78
C ILE A 586 -25.44 -6.44 -19.82
N SER A 587 -25.38 -5.17 -19.38
CA SER A 587 -25.20 -4.02 -20.28
C SER A 587 -23.87 -4.07 -21.04
N ALA A 588 -22.86 -4.71 -20.41
CA ALA A 588 -21.56 -4.96 -21.03
C ALA A 588 -21.52 -6.24 -21.90
N HIS A 589 -22.66 -6.93 -22.08
CA HIS A 589 -22.81 -8.20 -22.82
C HIS A 589 -21.94 -9.35 -22.24
N VAL A 590 -21.78 -9.39 -20.93
CA VAL A 590 -21.06 -10.48 -20.25
C VAL A 590 -21.99 -11.69 -20.09
N PRO A 591 -21.64 -12.88 -20.59
CA PRO A 591 -22.46 -14.08 -20.50
C PRO A 591 -22.51 -14.62 -19.06
N VAL A 592 -23.65 -15.26 -18.74
CA VAL A 592 -23.84 -16.04 -17.51
C VAL A 592 -23.93 -17.53 -17.91
N MET A 593 -23.03 -18.33 -17.37
CA MET A 593 -22.92 -19.75 -17.69
C MET A 593 -23.22 -20.60 -16.46
N LYS A 594 -24.03 -21.63 -16.61
CA LYS A 594 -24.19 -22.66 -15.57
C LYS A 594 -23.09 -23.68 -15.73
N ILE A 595 -22.28 -23.83 -14.70
CA ILE A 595 -21.21 -24.82 -14.64
C ILE A 595 -21.70 -26.00 -13.81
N ALA A 596 -21.61 -27.18 -14.39
CA ALA A 596 -22.15 -28.43 -13.80
C ALA A 596 -21.34 -28.87 -12.57
#